data_71572e6c1af89e22536a6dd32fb5031c
#
_entry.id   71572e6c1af89e22536a6dd32fb5031c
#
_cell.length_a   1.000
_cell.length_b   1.000
_cell.length_c   1.000
_cell.angle_alpha   90.00
_cell.angle_beta   90.00
_cell.angle_gamma   90.00
#
_symmetry.space_group_name_H-M   'P 1'
#
loop_
_entity.id
_entity.type
_entity.pdbx_description
1 polymer ?
#
loop_
_entity_poly.entity_id
_entity_poly.type
_entity_poly.pdbx_seq_one_letter_code
_entity_poly.pdbx_strand_id
1 'polypeptide(L)'
;MSNMLIIGPAWVGDMVMSQSLYITLKQQHPHMKLHVMAPRWCLPLLARMPQVDKAIEMPLGHGDFNLAARWRLGRQLKNNKYDQAIVLPNSLKSALIPLFAGIPLRTGWKGESRYGLLNDLRRNKESFPLMVERYCALAFPRRKMHSAKDLPAIPYPALQIDTEQQTAVKERLSLTTERAVLGLCPGAEFGPAKRWPEQHYATIAQRWIENGGDVWIFGSAKDQPVARAIHAHLSLEQQAHCHLIAGTTSLTEALDLLAACHKVISNDSGLMHIAAAVGTPLVAVYGSTSPGYTPPLSSKVQVVQTDISCRPCFKKQCPLKHLKCLTELSPEMVWQALAAL
;
A
#
# COMPACT_ATOMS: atom_id res chain seq x y z
N MET A 1 -18.21 -14.61 -21.37
CA MET A 1 -17.15 -14.17 -20.44
C MET A 1 -17.73 -13.04 -19.61
N SER A 2 -17.63 -13.10 -18.29
CA SER A 2 -18.08 -12.00 -17.41
C SER A 2 -17.03 -10.89 -17.37
N ASN A 3 -17.51 -9.65 -17.39
CA ASN A 3 -16.67 -8.46 -17.29
C ASN A 3 -16.93 -7.77 -15.95
N MET A 4 -15.90 -7.50 -15.17
CA MET A 4 -16.01 -6.84 -13.87
C MET A 4 -15.24 -5.53 -13.85
N LEU A 5 -15.84 -4.50 -13.27
CA LEU A 5 -15.21 -3.22 -13.01
C LEU A 5 -14.93 -3.06 -11.50
N ILE A 6 -13.69 -2.78 -11.14
CA ILE A 6 -13.36 -2.32 -9.78
C ILE A 6 -13.14 -0.81 -9.81
N ILE A 7 -13.83 -0.08 -8.95
CA ILE A 7 -13.44 1.28 -8.60
C ILE A 7 -12.43 1.15 -7.47
N GLY A 8 -11.15 1.34 -7.80
CA GLY A 8 -10.02 1.12 -6.91
C GLY A 8 -9.80 2.23 -5.89
N PRO A 9 -9.03 1.97 -4.84
CA PRO A 9 -8.63 2.98 -3.87
C PRO A 9 -7.59 3.94 -4.47
N ALA A 10 -7.36 5.07 -3.79
CA ALA A 10 -6.42 6.10 -4.25
C ALA A 10 -5.04 6.02 -3.55
N TRP A 11 -4.95 5.35 -2.42
CA TRP A 11 -3.70 5.19 -1.68
C TRP A 11 -2.93 3.96 -2.15
N VAL A 12 -1.60 4.08 -2.24
CA VAL A 12 -0.71 3.00 -2.71
C VAL A 12 -0.86 1.73 -1.85
N GLY A 13 -0.84 1.87 -0.53
CA GLY A 13 -1.00 0.72 0.38
C GLY A 13 -2.35 0.02 0.22
N ASP A 14 -3.45 0.79 0.13
CA ASP A 14 -4.79 0.26 -0.12
C ASP A 14 -4.87 -0.43 -1.48
N MET A 15 -4.20 0.11 -2.51
CA MET A 15 -4.15 -0.48 -3.84
C MET A 15 -3.41 -1.83 -3.81
N VAL A 16 -2.28 -1.93 -3.10
CA VAL A 16 -1.57 -3.21 -2.91
C VAL A 16 -2.46 -4.21 -2.19
N MET A 17 -3.07 -3.83 -1.05
CA MET A 17 -3.97 -4.71 -0.31
C MET A 17 -5.20 -5.15 -1.13
N SER A 18 -5.68 -4.32 -2.06
CA SER A 18 -6.81 -4.66 -2.93
C SER A 18 -6.49 -5.79 -3.93
N GLN A 19 -5.21 -6.09 -4.19
CA GLN A 19 -4.82 -7.22 -5.02
C GLN A 19 -5.30 -8.57 -4.44
N SER A 20 -5.40 -8.70 -3.11
CA SER A 20 -5.99 -9.90 -2.49
C SER A 20 -7.43 -10.15 -2.97
N LEU A 21 -8.23 -9.09 -3.14
CA LEU A 21 -9.56 -9.21 -3.76
C LEU A 21 -9.44 -9.66 -5.22
N TYR A 22 -8.50 -9.11 -5.99
CA TYR A 22 -8.34 -9.45 -7.42
C TYR A 22 -7.94 -10.91 -7.60
N ILE A 23 -7.01 -11.40 -6.76
CA ILE A 23 -6.62 -12.82 -6.72
C ILE A 23 -7.84 -13.69 -6.38
N THR A 24 -8.59 -13.33 -5.34
CA THR A 24 -9.80 -14.06 -4.91
C THR A 24 -10.83 -14.14 -6.04
N LEU A 25 -11.08 -13.03 -6.74
CA LEU A 25 -12.01 -12.99 -7.88
C LEU A 25 -11.56 -13.87 -9.04
N LYS A 26 -10.26 -13.84 -9.39
CA LYS A 26 -9.69 -14.68 -10.46
C LYS A 26 -9.67 -16.16 -10.09
N GLN A 27 -9.48 -16.50 -8.82
CA GLN A 27 -9.60 -17.88 -8.34
C GLN A 27 -11.04 -18.43 -8.49
N GLN A 28 -12.04 -17.59 -8.21
CA GLN A 28 -13.46 -17.97 -8.38
C GLN A 28 -13.89 -17.99 -9.85
N HIS A 29 -13.35 -17.10 -10.66
CA HIS A 29 -13.72 -16.88 -12.05
C HIS A 29 -12.49 -16.68 -12.95
N PRO A 30 -11.73 -17.73 -13.29
CA PRO A 30 -10.44 -17.62 -14.01
C PRO A 30 -10.54 -16.88 -15.37
N HIS A 31 -11.66 -17.02 -16.06
CA HIS A 31 -11.88 -16.42 -17.39
C HIS A 31 -12.53 -15.03 -17.35
N MET A 32 -12.81 -14.50 -16.16
CA MET A 32 -13.40 -13.17 -16.00
C MET A 32 -12.39 -12.09 -16.41
N LYS A 33 -12.85 -11.09 -17.15
CA LYS A 33 -12.05 -9.88 -17.41
C LYS A 33 -12.21 -8.90 -16.27
N LEU A 34 -11.10 -8.58 -15.60
CA LEU A 34 -11.06 -7.67 -14.48
C LEU A 34 -10.43 -6.34 -14.90
N HIS A 35 -11.24 -5.29 -14.94
CA HIS A 35 -10.80 -3.94 -15.19
C HIS A 35 -10.77 -3.14 -13.89
N VAL A 36 -9.69 -2.40 -13.63
CA VAL A 36 -9.55 -1.60 -12.41
C VAL A 36 -9.40 -0.13 -12.78
N MET A 37 -10.31 0.69 -12.28
CA MET A 37 -10.24 2.15 -12.42
C MET A 37 -9.57 2.76 -11.19
N ALA A 38 -8.49 3.51 -11.39
CA ALA A 38 -7.69 4.10 -10.33
C ALA A 38 -7.05 5.43 -10.76
N PRO A 39 -6.60 6.28 -9.82
CA PRO A 39 -5.84 7.47 -10.14
C PRO A 39 -4.58 7.15 -10.95
N ARG A 40 -4.15 8.10 -11.76
CA ARG A 40 -3.02 7.96 -12.68
C ARG A 40 -1.75 7.39 -12.02
N TRP A 41 -1.43 7.83 -10.81
CA TRP A 41 -0.24 7.36 -10.08
C TRP A 41 -0.29 5.89 -9.63
N CYS A 42 -1.49 5.27 -9.60
CA CYS A 42 -1.66 3.85 -9.30
C CYS A 42 -1.62 2.95 -10.56
N LEU A 43 -1.74 3.51 -11.78
CA LEU A 43 -1.78 2.70 -13.01
C LEU A 43 -0.51 1.86 -13.20
N PRO A 44 0.72 2.39 -12.97
CA PRO A 44 1.92 1.58 -13.08
C PRO A 44 1.96 0.40 -12.10
N LEU A 45 1.39 0.60 -10.89
CA LEU A 45 1.29 -0.48 -9.89
C LEU A 45 0.30 -1.56 -10.34
N LEU A 46 -0.84 -1.18 -10.94
CA LEU A 46 -1.81 -2.13 -11.50
C LEU A 46 -1.22 -2.97 -12.63
N ALA A 47 -0.28 -2.43 -13.41
CA ALA A 47 0.43 -3.15 -14.46
C ALA A 47 1.34 -4.28 -13.89
N ARG A 48 1.68 -4.22 -12.59
CA ARG A 48 2.43 -5.25 -11.88
C ARG A 48 1.54 -6.31 -11.21
N MET A 49 0.22 -6.26 -11.44
CA MET A 49 -0.78 -7.19 -10.90
C MET A 49 -1.32 -8.07 -12.04
N PRO A 50 -0.90 -9.33 -12.18
CA PRO A 50 -1.30 -10.20 -13.31
C PRO A 50 -2.82 -10.50 -13.35
N GLN A 51 -3.55 -10.22 -12.28
CA GLN A 51 -5.00 -10.37 -12.23
C GLN A 51 -5.75 -9.28 -12.99
N VAL A 52 -5.09 -8.14 -13.26
CA VAL A 52 -5.70 -6.95 -13.88
C VAL A 52 -5.55 -7.02 -15.39
N ASP A 53 -6.67 -7.25 -16.09
CA ASP A 53 -6.65 -7.29 -17.56
C ASP A 53 -6.57 -5.89 -18.18
N LYS A 54 -7.10 -4.86 -17.49
CA LYS A 54 -7.04 -3.47 -17.95
C LYS A 54 -7.06 -2.49 -16.77
N ALA A 55 -6.06 -1.64 -16.70
CA ALA A 55 -6.07 -0.45 -15.85
C ALA A 55 -6.75 0.72 -16.58
N ILE A 56 -7.65 1.43 -15.90
CA ILE A 56 -8.41 2.57 -16.43
C ILE A 56 -8.10 3.79 -15.56
N GLU A 57 -7.71 4.89 -16.19
CA GLU A 57 -7.44 6.12 -15.45
C GLU A 57 -8.73 6.74 -14.91
N MET A 58 -8.72 7.11 -13.63
CA MET A 58 -9.68 7.99 -12.99
C MET A 58 -9.17 9.43 -13.11
N PRO A 59 -9.67 10.23 -14.04
CA PRO A 59 -9.11 11.55 -14.32
C PRO A 59 -9.51 12.62 -13.27
N LEU A 60 -10.33 12.22 -12.27
CA LEU A 60 -10.86 13.13 -11.26
C LEU A 60 -10.05 13.06 -9.97
N GLY A 61 -9.60 14.20 -9.48
CA GLY A 61 -8.81 14.36 -8.28
C GLY A 61 -9.55 14.01 -6.99
N HIS A 62 -8.79 13.89 -5.91
CA HIS A 62 -9.34 13.75 -4.57
C HIS A 62 -10.08 15.03 -4.20
N GLY A 63 -11.34 14.91 -3.78
CA GLY A 63 -12.20 16.08 -3.48
C GLY A 63 -13.13 16.47 -4.63
N ASP A 64 -12.76 16.28 -5.90
CA ASP A 64 -13.59 16.66 -7.05
C ASP A 64 -14.91 15.89 -7.09
N PHE A 65 -16.02 16.63 -7.07
CA PHE A 65 -17.34 16.04 -7.27
C PHE A 65 -17.65 15.86 -8.76
N ASN A 66 -17.46 16.86 -9.57
CA ASN A 66 -17.65 16.98 -11.02
C ASN A 66 -18.62 15.96 -11.65
N LEU A 67 -19.90 16.17 -11.45
CA LEU A 67 -20.95 15.23 -11.87
C LEU A 67 -20.96 14.97 -13.38
N ALA A 68 -20.76 16.01 -14.19
CA ALA A 68 -20.76 15.91 -15.64
C ALA A 68 -19.60 15.04 -16.16
N ALA A 69 -18.40 15.19 -15.57
CA ALA A 69 -17.26 14.35 -15.94
C ALA A 69 -17.51 12.87 -15.54
N ARG A 70 -18.10 12.61 -14.36
CA ARG A 70 -18.46 11.26 -13.94
C ARG A 70 -19.52 10.63 -14.83
N TRP A 71 -20.50 11.42 -15.25
CA TRP A 71 -21.52 10.98 -16.19
C TRP A 71 -20.91 10.61 -17.55
N ARG A 72 -20.06 11.47 -18.13
CA ARG A 72 -19.34 11.21 -19.38
C ARG A 72 -18.50 9.92 -19.29
N LEU A 73 -17.73 9.79 -18.21
CA LEU A 73 -16.89 8.61 -17.97
C LEU A 73 -17.75 7.33 -17.85
N GLY A 74 -18.86 7.37 -17.09
CA GLY A 74 -19.79 6.25 -17.00
C GLY A 74 -20.36 5.88 -18.36
N ARG A 75 -20.76 6.86 -19.17
CA ARG A 75 -21.29 6.62 -20.53
C ARG A 75 -20.27 5.96 -21.46
N GLN A 76 -18.98 6.35 -21.37
CA GLN A 76 -17.89 5.72 -22.12
C GLN A 76 -17.70 4.25 -21.71
N LEU A 77 -17.81 3.96 -20.41
CA LEU A 77 -17.67 2.60 -19.88
C LEU A 77 -18.81 1.65 -20.25
N LYS A 78 -19.96 2.17 -20.63
CA LYS A 78 -21.14 1.36 -21.00
C LYS A 78 -20.84 0.34 -22.11
N ASN A 79 -19.96 0.68 -23.06
CA ASN A 79 -19.59 -0.18 -24.17
C ASN A 79 -18.79 -1.43 -23.73
N ASN A 80 -18.21 -1.45 -22.52
CA ASN A 80 -17.50 -2.61 -22.01
C ASN A 80 -18.43 -3.70 -21.45
N LYS A 81 -19.74 -3.44 -21.35
CA LYS A 81 -20.78 -4.41 -20.92
C LYS A 81 -20.38 -5.15 -19.63
N TYR A 82 -20.08 -4.39 -18.56
CA TYR A 82 -19.78 -4.98 -17.26
C TYR A 82 -21.01 -5.61 -16.63
N ASP A 83 -20.86 -6.81 -16.10
CA ASP A 83 -21.91 -7.53 -15.35
C ASP A 83 -21.99 -7.04 -13.91
N GLN A 84 -20.84 -6.67 -13.34
CA GLN A 84 -20.73 -6.21 -11.96
C GLN A 84 -19.67 -5.11 -11.82
N ALA A 85 -19.91 -4.22 -10.86
CA ALA A 85 -18.89 -3.30 -10.32
C ALA A 85 -18.75 -3.50 -8.82
N ILE A 86 -17.50 -3.51 -8.34
CA ILE A 86 -17.16 -3.44 -6.92
C ILE A 86 -16.54 -2.08 -6.64
N VAL A 87 -17.10 -1.35 -5.67
CA VAL A 87 -16.68 0.02 -5.32
C VAL A 87 -15.97 0.01 -3.98
N LEU A 88 -14.64 0.09 -4.00
CA LEU A 88 -13.80 0.02 -2.79
C LEU A 88 -13.79 1.33 -1.99
N PRO A 89 -13.71 2.53 -2.61
CA PRO A 89 -13.82 3.78 -1.85
C PRO A 89 -15.22 3.95 -1.23
N ASN A 90 -15.28 4.62 -0.09
CA ASN A 90 -16.51 4.79 0.69
C ASN A 90 -17.30 6.07 0.35
N SER A 91 -16.82 6.90 -0.59
CA SER A 91 -17.49 8.15 -0.96
C SER A 91 -18.72 7.92 -1.85
N LEU A 92 -19.72 8.80 -1.74
CA LEU A 92 -20.90 8.82 -2.62
C LEU A 92 -20.49 8.92 -4.08
N LYS A 93 -19.58 9.83 -4.39
CA LYS A 93 -19.14 10.14 -5.76
C LYS A 93 -18.48 8.94 -6.47
N SER A 94 -17.88 8.00 -5.74
CA SER A 94 -17.26 6.79 -6.33
C SER A 94 -18.31 5.81 -6.88
N ALA A 95 -19.54 5.82 -6.36
CA ALA A 95 -20.62 4.96 -6.79
C ALA A 95 -21.38 5.50 -8.03
N LEU A 96 -21.19 6.77 -8.41
CA LEU A 96 -21.87 7.41 -9.54
C LEU A 96 -21.40 6.85 -10.88
N ILE A 97 -20.11 6.55 -11.04
CA ILE A 97 -19.56 6.07 -12.32
C ILE A 97 -20.18 4.73 -12.73
N PRO A 98 -20.21 3.67 -11.88
CA PRO A 98 -20.83 2.41 -12.25
C PRO A 98 -22.36 2.54 -12.44
N LEU A 99 -23.03 3.48 -11.74
CA LEU A 99 -24.42 3.79 -11.97
C LEU A 99 -24.63 4.35 -13.39
N PHE A 100 -23.87 5.37 -13.77
CA PHE A 100 -23.97 6.00 -15.10
C PHE A 100 -23.52 5.07 -16.24
N ALA A 101 -22.66 4.10 -15.95
CA ALA A 101 -22.33 3.02 -16.88
C ALA A 101 -23.46 1.99 -17.06
N GLY A 102 -24.51 2.06 -16.24
CA GLY A 102 -25.64 1.13 -16.28
C GLY A 102 -25.26 -0.29 -15.83
N ILE A 103 -24.26 -0.43 -14.97
CA ILE A 103 -23.82 -1.75 -14.49
C ILE A 103 -24.88 -2.34 -13.58
N PRO A 104 -25.39 -3.56 -13.88
CA PRO A 104 -26.56 -4.11 -13.20
C PRO A 104 -26.31 -4.44 -11.71
N LEU A 105 -25.15 -4.99 -11.38
CA LEU A 105 -24.80 -5.31 -9.98
C LEU A 105 -23.69 -4.35 -9.51
N ARG A 106 -23.98 -3.59 -8.46
CA ARG A 106 -23.05 -2.57 -7.90
C ARG A 106 -22.87 -2.84 -6.42
N THR A 107 -21.74 -3.47 -6.08
CA THR A 107 -21.39 -3.97 -4.75
C THR A 107 -20.47 -2.98 -4.03
N GLY A 108 -20.70 -2.77 -2.74
CA GLY A 108 -19.77 -1.99 -1.90
C GLY A 108 -20.27 -1.83 -0.46
N TRP A 109 -19.40 -1.35 0.40
CA TRP A 109 -19.73 -1.10 1.80
C TRP A 109 -20.57 0.17 1.97
N LYS A 110 -21.44 0.21 2.99
CA LYS A 110 -22.07 1.45 3.46
C LYS A 110 -20.96 2.43 3.89
N GLY A 111 -20.91 3.56 3.23
CA GLY A 111 -20.05 4.70 3.54
C GLY A 111 -20.89 5.95 3.66
N GLU A 112 -20.60 6.98 2.86
CA GLU A 112 -21.48 8.13 2.66
C GLU A 112 -22.85 7.68 2.11
N SER A 113 -23.86 8.57 2.03
CA SER A 113 -25.20 8.26 1.52
C SER A 113 -25.21 7.70 0.10
N ARG A 114 -25.05 6.37 -0.03
CA ARG A 114 -24.99 5.64 -1.33
C ARG A 114 -26.17 4.72 -1.56
N TYR A 115 -27.28 4.99 -0.84
CA TYR A 115 -28.54 4.27 -1.03
C TYR A 115 -29.08 4.47 -2.45
N GLY A 116 -29.48 3.39 -3.10
CA GLY A 116 -29.91 3.40 -4.50
C GLY A 116 -28.78 3.45 -5.54
N LEU A 117 -27.61 4.01 -5.20
CA LEU A 117 -26.44 4.00 -6.08
C LEU A 117 -25.78 2.62 -6.12
N LEU A 118 -25.66 1.96 -4.97
CA LEU A 118 -25.24 0.57 -4.84
C LEU A 118 -26.48 -0.28 -4.53
N ASN A 119 -26.73 -1.30 -5.31
CA ASN A 119 -27.85 -2.24 -5.13
C ASN A 119 -27.46 -3.51 -4.34
N ASP A 120 -26.16 -3.80 -4.20
CA ASP A 120 -25.61 -4.71 -3.18
C ASP A 120 -24.84 -3.90 -2.13
N LEU A 121 -25.55 -3.06 -1.37
CA LEU A 121 -24.99 -2.24 -0.30
C LEU A 121 -24.85 -3.06 0.97
N ARG A 122 -23.61 -3.23 1.46
CA ARG A 122 -23.28 -4.00 2.66
C ARG A 122 -23.11 -3.10 3.88
N ARG A 123 -23.55 -3.57 5.07
CA ARG A 123 -23.67 -2.72 6.26
C ARG A 123 -22.84 -3.22 7.46
N ASN A 124 -22.33 -4.44 7.39
CA ASN A 124 -21.61 -5.12 8.49
C ASN A 124 -20.07 -4.99 8.37
N LYS A 125 -19.58 -3.86 7.88
CA LYS A 125 -18.14 -3.62 7.65
C LYS A 125 -17.30 -3.80 8.93
N GLU A 126 -17.83 -3.47 10.07
CA GLU A 126 -17.18 -3.57 11.38
C GLU A 126 -16.90 -5.01 11.81
N SER A 127 -17.63 -5.99 11.24
CA SER A 127 -17.37 -7.43 11.46
C SER A 127 -16.12 -7.94 10.71
N PHE A 128 -15.44 -7.08 9.96
CA PHE A 128 -14.21 -7.33 9.23
C PHE A 128 -13.16 -6.32 9.70
N PRO A 129 -12.36 -6.66 10.75
CA PRO A 129 -11.41 -5.72 11.33
C PRO A 129 -10.34 -5.27 10.36
N LEU A 130 -9.78 -6.18 9.55
CA LEU A 130 -8.72 -5.84 8.61
C LEU A 130 -9.27 -5.22 7.32
N MET A 131 -8.54 -4.25 6.75
CA MET A 131 -8.92 -3.64 5.47
C MET A 131 -8.96 -4.67 4.34
N VAL A 132 -8.01 -5.60 4.31
CA VAL A 132 -7.97 -6.68 3.32
C VAL A 132 -9.19 -7.62 3.42
N GLU A 133 -9.67 -7.91 4.62
CA GLU A 133 -10.89 -8.69 4.84
C GLU A 133 -12.11 -7.97 4.26
N ARG A 134 -12.18 -6.63 4.47
CA ARG A 134 -13.23 -5.79 3.87
C ARG A 134 -13.23 -5.86 2.36
N TYR A 135 -12.04 -5.88 1.75
CA TYR A 135 -11.93 -6.01 0.29
C TYR A 135 -12.35 -7.40 -0.16
N CYS A 136 -11.78 -8.46 0.40
CA CYS A 136 -12.06 -9.85 0.00
C CYS A 136 -13.52 -10.26 0.23
N ALA A 137 -14.17 -9.77 1.29
CA ALA A 137 -15.57 -10.05 1.56
C ALA A 137 -16.51 -9.60 0.42
N LEU A 138 -16.12 -8.60 -0.38
CA LEU A 138 -16.91 -8.12 -1.52
C LEU A 138 -16.89 -9.08 -2.73
N ALA A 139 -15.96 -10.06 -2.75
CA ALA A 139 -15.93 -11.12 -3.77
C ALA A 139 -17.02 -12.19 -3.59
N PHE A 140 -17.64 -12.25 -2.43
CA PHE A 140 -18.59 -13.31 -2.08
C PHE A 140 -20.02 -12.77 -2.00
N PRO A 141 -21.04 -13.63 -2.17
CA PRO A 141 -22.44 -13.23 -1.99
C PRO A 141 -22.69 -12.71 -0.56
N ARG A 142 -23.46 -11.61 -0.44
CA ARG A 142 -23.77 -10.96 0.85
C ARG A 142 -24.26 -11.93 1.92
N ARG A 143 -25.11 -12.90 1.56
CA ARG A 143 -25.69 -13.89 2.46
C ARG A 143 -24.67 -14.86 3.09
N LYS A 144 -23.45 -14.91 2.57
CA LYS A 144 -22.37 -15.79 3.06
C LYS A 144 -21.32 -15.03 3.87
N MET A 145 -21.40 -13.71 3.98
CA MET A 145 -20.35 -12.84 4.56
C MET A 145 -20.92 -12.03 5.73
N HIS A 146 -20.97 -12.65 6.90
CA HIS A 146 -21.45 -12.03 8.15
C HIS A 146 -20.28 -11.42 8.96
N SER A 147 -19.12 -12.05 8.91
CA SER A 147 -17.90 -11.67 9.63
C SER A 147 -16.63 -12.17 8.95
N ALA A 148 -15.47 -11.77 9.46
CA ALA A 148 -14.16 -12.24 8.99
C ALA A 148 -13.98 -13.77 9.08
N LYS A 149 -14.72 -14.45 9.98
CA LYS A 149 -14.67 -15.91 10.14
C LYS A 149 -15.25 -16.67 8.94
N ASP A 150 -16.07 -16.01 8.14
CA ASP A 150 -16.67 -16.61 6.94
C ASP A 150 -15.76 -16.54 5.72
N LEU A 151 -14.64 -15.78 5.82
CA LEU A 151 -13.69 -15.66 4.74
C LEU A 151 -12.81 -16.92 4.64
N PRO A 152 -12.55 -17.42 3.43
CA PRO A 152 -11.47 -18.38 3.23
C PRO A 152 -10.12 -17.73 3.52
N ALA A 153 -9.05 -18.51 3.47
CA ALA A 153 -7.69 -17.98 3.58
C ALA A 153 -7.49 -16.83 2.55
N ILE A 154 -7.09 -15.67 3.04
CA ILE A 154 -6.90 -14.49 2.21
C ILE A 154 -5.55 -14.62 1.49
N PRO A 155 -5.53 -14.59 0.14
CA PRO A 155 -4.28 -14.61 -0.60
C PRO A 155 -3.48 -13.33 -0.35
N TYR A 156 -2.18 -13.45 -0.17
CA TYR A 156 -1.31 -12.29 -0.03
C TYR A 156 -1.12 -11.60 -1.39
N PRO A 157 -1.02 -10.27 -1.41
CA PRO A 157 -0.61 -9.53 -2.60
C PRO A 157 0.76 -10.03 -3.09
N ALA A 158 0.92 -10.14 -4.42
CA ALA A 158 2.16 -10.55 -5.06
C ALA A 158 2.35 -9.69 -6.32
N LEU A 159 3.25 -8.71 -6.23
CA LEU A 159 3.55 -7.80 -7.33
C LEU A 159 4.66 -8.39 -8.20
N GLN A 160 4.50 -8.29 -9.51
CA GLN A 160 5.53 -8.72 -10.46
C GLN A 160 6.70 -7.75 -10.47
N ILE A 161 7.90 -8.30 -10.42
CA ILE A 161 9.18 -7.58 -10.52
C ILE A 161 9.58 -7.54 -12.01
N ASP A 162 10.05 -6.38 -12.46
CA ASP A 162 10.67 -6.21 -13.77
C ASP A 162 12.19 -6.19 -13.61
N THR A 163 12.83 -7.30 -13.92
CA THR A 163 14.27 -7.48 -13.73
C THR A 163 15.11 -6.62 -14.69
N GLU A 164 14.58 -6.32 -15.89
CA GLU A 164 15.23 -5.41 -16.83
C GLU A 164 15.19 -3.98 -16.30
N GLN A 165 14.02 -3.51 -15.84
CA GLN A 165 13.90 -2.21 -15.21
C GLN A 165 14.75 -2.12 -13.94
N GLN A 166 14.78 -3.18 -13.11
CA GLN A 166 15.61 -3.24 -11.90
C GLN A 166 17.10 -3.04 -12.23
N THR A 167 17.60 -3.73 -13.27
CA THR A 167 18.99 -3.60 -13.71
C THR A 167 19.26 -2.19 -14.21
N ALA A 168 18.44 -1.68 -15.11
CA ALA A 168 18.60 -0.34 -15.69
C ALA A 168 18.59 0.77 -14.62
N VAL A 169 17.71 0.66 -13.60
CA VAL A 169 17.67 1.67 -12.55
C VAL A 169 18.85 1.57 -11.58
N LYS A 170 19.35 0.35 -11.30
CA LYS A 170 20.59 0.18 -10.52
C LYS A 170 21.77 0.82 -11.23
N GLU A 171 21.96 0.58 -12.52
CA GLU A 171 23.01 1.19 -13.32
C GLU A 171 22.90 2.72 -13.35
N ARG A 172 21.70 3.26 -13.61
CA ARG A 172 21.44 4.70 -13.65
C ARG A 172 21.76 5.41 -12.33
N LEU A 173 21.54 4.73 -11.21
CA LEU A 173 21.77 5.28 -9.86
C LEU A 173 23.10 4.81 -9.24
N SER A 174 23.92 4.09 -9.99
CA SER A 174 25.20 3.50 -9.53
C SER A 174 25.04 2.66 -8.25
N LEU A 175 23.97 1.87 -8.18
CA LEU A 175 23.67 0.99 -7.06
C LEU A 175 24.22 -0.41 -7.31
N THR A 176 24.87 -0.99 -6.30
CA THR A 176 25.34 -2.38 -6.33
C THR A 176 24.60 -3.24 -5.32
N THR A 177 24.67 -4.54 -5.48
CA THR A 177 24.13 -5.53 -4.53
C THR A 177 25.23 -6.54 -4.13
N GLU A 178 26.50 -6.15 -4.29
CA GLU A 178 27.66 -6.96 -3.86
C GLU A 178 27.69 -7.09 -2.33
N ARG A 179 27.26 -6.04 -1.65
CA ARG A 179 27.05 -6.02 -0.18
C ARG A 179 25.56 -6.23 0.11
N ALA A 180 25.25 -6.72 1.31
CA ALA A 180 23.88 -6.86 1.74
C ALA A 180 23.17 -5.49 1.84
N VAL A 181 22.07 -5.29 1.15
CA VAL A 181 21.35 -4.02 1.07
C VAL A 181 20.20 -3.98 2.08
N LEU A 182 20.17 -2.94 2.93
CA LEU A 182 19.05 -2.59 3.78
C LEU A 182 18.26 -1.43 3.15
N GLY A 183 16.99 -1.68 2.83
CA GLY A 183 16.07 -0.64 2.38
C GLY A 183 15.45 0.09 3.58
N LEU A 184 15.52 1.42 3.61
CA LEU A 184 14.85 2.26 4.61
C LEU A 184 13.73 3.06 3.95
N CYS A 185 12.49 2.95 4.47
CA CYS A 185 11.32 3.69 4.01
C CYS A 185 10.80 4.62 5.12
N PRO A 186 11.49 5.76 5.40
CA PRO A 186 11.18 6.64 6.52
C PRO A 186 9.98 7.57 6.25
N GLY A 187 9.48 7.64 5.02
CA GLY A 187 8.36 8.47 4.63
C GLY A 187 7.02 7.98 5.17
N ALA A 188 6.06 8.89 5.34
CA ALA A 188 4.67 8.58 5.59
C ALA A 188 3.78 9.72 5.10
N GLU A 189 3.07 9.51 3.99
CA GLU A 189 2.17 10.52 3.38
C GLU A 189 0.98 10.87 4.30
N PHE A 190 0.55 9.94 5.14
CA PHE A 190 -0.53 10.18 6.10
C PHE A 190 -0.21 11.32 7.06
N GLY A 191 1.03 11.40 7.59
CA GLY A 191 1.45 12.47 8.48
C GLY A 191 2.58 12.08 9.46
N PRO A 192 3.10 13.07 10.21
CA PRO A 192 4.27 12.90 11.08
C PRO A 192 4.05 11.89 12.23
N ALA A 193 2.78 11.64 12.64
CA ALA A 193 2.48 10.65 13.68
C ALA A 193 2.71 9.18 13.25
N LYS A 194 3.15 8.93 12.01
CA LYS A 194 3.61 7.63 11.52
C LYS A 194 5.13 7.57 11.27
N ARG A 195 5.86 8.68 11.44
CA ARG A 195 7.30 8.75 11.13
C ARG A 195 8.12 8.40 12.34
N TRP A 196 8.81 7.26 12.28
CA TRP A 196 9.84 6.91 13.26
C TRP A 196 10.98 7.93 13.18
N PRO A 197 11.60 8.36 14.31
CA PRO A 197 12.60 9.41 14.30
C PRO A 197 13.78 9.12 13.36
N GLU A 198 14.25 10.16 12.68
CA GLU A 198 15.39 10.07 11.75
C GLU A 198 16.68 9.61 12.45
N GLN A 199 16.92 10.00 13.69
CA GLN A 199 18.08 9.54 14.47
C GLN A 199 18.01 8.03 14.73
N HIS A 200 16.81 7.46 14.94
CA HIS A 200 16.63 6.02 15.12
C HIS A 200 16.90 5.25 13.82
N TYR A 201 16.46 5.76 12.68
CA TYR A 201 16.83 5.22 11.37
C TYR A 201 18.34 5.30 11.13
N ALA A 202 18.98 6.43 11.48
CA ALA A 202 20.41 6.62 11.33
C ALA A 202 21.20 5.62 12.18
N THR A 203 20.79 5.37 13.43
CA THR A 203 21.41 4.37 14.30
C THR A 203 21.37 2.96 13.68
N ILE A 204 20.25 2.59 13.05
CA ILE A 204 20.16 1.31 12.33
C ILE A 204 21.07 1.31 11.10
N ALA A 205 21.07 2.40 10.32
CA ALA A 205 21.93 2.53 9.14
C ALA A 205 23.42 2.40 9.49
N GLN A 206 23.89 3.09 10.54
CA GLN A 206 25.25 2.99 11.06
C GLN A 206 25.61 1.53 11.37
N ARG A 207 24.79 0.88 12.19
CA ARG A 207 25.03 -0.50 12.60
C ARG A 207 25.04 -1.49 11.43
N TRP A 208 24.16 -1.28 10.41
CA TRP A 208 24.13 -2.12 9.22
C TRP A 208 25.38 -1.95 8.36
N ILE A 209 25.85 -0.72 8.18
CA ILE A 209 27.08 -0.39 7.44
C ILE A 209 28.32 -0.93 8.15
N GLU A 210 28.41 -0.80 9.47
CA GLU A 210 29.48 -1.36 10.29
C GLU A 210 29.58 -2.89 10.18
N ASN A 211 28.44 -3.56 9.93
CA ASN A 211 28.40 -4.99 9.64
C ASN A 211 28.62 -5.33 8.14
N GLY A 212 29.13 -4.39 7.36
CA GLY A 212 29.53 -4.61 5.97
C GLY A 212 28.42 -4.51 4.94
N GLY A 213 27.25 -3.93 5.26
CA GLY A 213 26.14 -3.73 4.33
C GLY A 213 26.12 -2.35 3.68
N ASP A 214 25.21 -2.17 2.73
CA ASP A 214 24.84 -0.89 2.13
C ASP A 214 23.40 -0.52 2.51
N VAL A 215 23.06 0.77 2.50
CA VAL A 215 21.74 1.30 2.85
C VAL A 215 21.17 2.08 1.69
N TRP A 216 19.91 1.79 1.33
CA TRP A 216 19.17 2.55 0.34
C TRP A 216 17.97 3.23 1.01
N ILE A 217 17.88 4.58 0.92
CA ILE A 217 16.79 5.34 1.54
C ILE A 217 15.76 5.69 0.49
N PHE A 218 14.60 5.05 0.57
CA PHE A 218 13.45 5.20 -0.32
C PHE A 218 12.50 6.31 0.11
N GLY A 219 11.76 6.85 -0.83
CA GLY A 219 10.69 7.80 -0.58
C GLY A 219 10.32 8.61 -1.82
N SER A 220 9.27 9.40 -1.71
CA SER A 220 8.90 10.40 -2.69
C SER A 220 9.81 11.64 -2.60
N ALA A 221 9.67 12.59 -3.52
CA ALA A 221 10.35 13.87 -3.43
C ALA A 221 10.07 14.64 -2.12
N LYS A 222 8.89 14.45 -1.52
CA LYS A 222 8.52 15.04 -0.22
C LYS A 222 9.29 14.44 0.94
N ASP A 223 9.84 13.24 0.77
CA ASP A 223 10.58 12.52 1.82
C ASP A 223 12.08 12.79 1.77
N GLN A 224 12.58 13.54 0.76
CA GLN A 224 13.98 13.93 0.65
C GLN A 224 14.54 14.63 1.90
N PRO A 225 13.81 15.55 2.57
CA PRO A 225 14.33 16.17 3.80
C PRO A 225 14.65 15.15 4.91
N VAL A 226 13.76 14.18 5.12
CA VAL A 226 13.95 13.10 6.10
C VAL A 226 15.11 12.19 5.69
N ALA A 227 15.19 11.83 4.41
CA ALA A 227 16.30 11.01 3.89
C ALA A 227 17.66 11.70 4.08
N ARG A 228 17.74 13.01 3.79
CA ARG A 228 18.97 13.81 4.04
C ARG A 228 19.29 13.93 5.52
N ALA A 229 18.30 14.09 6.39
CA ALA A 229 18.51 14.13 7.83
C ALA A 229 19.11 12.82 8.35
N ILE A 230 18.59 11.66 7.92
CA ILE A 230 19.16 10.35 8.25
C ILE A 230 20.62 10.28 7.78
N HIS A 231 20.88 10.62 6.53
CA HIS A 231 22.22 10.57 5.94
C HIS A 231 23.20 11.51 6.65
N ALA A 232 22.78 12.69 7.08
CA ALA A 232 23.62 13.66 7.79
C ALA A 232 24.05 13.21 9.20
N HIS A 233 23.37 12.22 9.80
CA HIS A 233 23.78 11.60 11.05
C HIS A 233 24.90 10.56 10.89
N LEU A 234 25.24 10.17 9.65
CA LEU A 234 26.29 9.21 9.34
C LEU A 234 27.67 9.91 9.24
N SER A 235 28.74 9.22 9.57
CA SER A 235 30.10 9.69 9.29
C SER A 235 30.35 9.76 7.77
N LEU A 236 31.37 10.53 7.33
CA LEU A 236 31.71 10.62 5.90
C LEU A 236 32.02 9.26 5.27
N GLU A 237 32.66 8.36 6.00
CA GLU A 237 32.92 6.99 5.55
C GLU A 237 31.62 6.19 5.40
N GLN A 238 30.72 6.27 6.37
CA GLN A 238 29.43 5.59 6.32
C GLN A 238 28.51 6.14 5.23
N GLN A 239 28.58 7.45 4.93
CA GLN A 239 27.82 8.09 3.86
C GLN A 239 28.10 7.50 2.47
N ALA A 240 29.34 7.01 2.23
CA ALA A 240 29.69 6.33 0.98
C ALA A 240 28.90 5.02 0.76
N HIS A 241 28.36 4.44 1.83
CA HIS A 241 27.55 3.22 1.84
C HIS A 241 26.05 3.47 2.02
N CYS A 242 25.62 4.73 1.96
CA CYS A 242 24.23 5.13 2.15
C CYS A 242 23.72 5.93 0.94
N HIS A 243 22.87 5.32 0.11
CA HIS A 243 22.37 5.89 -1.13
C HIS A 243 21.01 6.55 -0.93
N LEU A 244 20.92 7.84 -1.27
CA LEU A 244 19.68 8.63 -1.22
C LEU A 244 18.88 8.46 -2.53
N ILE A 245 17.95 7.53 -2.55
CA ILE A 245 17.08 7.29 -3.72
C ILE A 245 15.69 7.95 -3.60
N ALA A 246 15.37 8.54 -2.46
CA ALA A 246 14.13 9.27 -2.28
C ALA A 246 13.97 10.39 -3.33
N GLY A 247 12.87 10.35 -4.10
CA GLY A 247 12.55 11.32 -5.15
C GLY A 247 13.33 11.17 -6.46
N THR A 248 14.16 10.14 -6.61
CA THR A 248 14.91 9.87 -7.85
C THR A 248 14.34 8.70 -8.66
N THR A 249 13.34 8.01 -8.12
CA THR A 249 12.69 6.85 -8.70
C THR A 249 11.21 7.07 -8.90
N SER A 250 10.64 6.45 -9.93
CA SER A 250 9.20 6.22 -10.05
C SER A 250 8.74 5.17 -9.03
N LEU A 251 7.43 4.99 -8.88
CA LEU A 251 6.86 4.01 -7.96
C LEU A 251 7.23 2.56 -8.35
N THR A 252 7.27 2.25 -9.66
CA THR A 252 7.65 0.90 -10.13
C THR A 252 9.15 0.65 -10.03
N GLU A 253 9.98 1.65 -10.27
CA GLU A 253 11.42 1.53 -10.02
C GLU A 253 11.71 1.30 -8.53
N ALA A 254 11.01 2.02 -7.62
CA ALA A 254 11.12 1.78 -6.18
C ALA A 254 10.65 0.37 -5.79
N LEU A 255 9.59 -0.16 -6.43
CA LEU A 255 9.14 -1.53 -6.25
C LEU A 255 10.24 -2.54 -6.61
N ASP A 256 10.83 -2.38 -7.80
CA ASP A 256 11.87 -3.29 -8.29
C ASP A 256 13.14 -3.20 -7.43
N LEU A 257 13.52 -2.01 -6.97
CA LEU A 257 14.65 -1.84 -6.05
C LEU A 257 14.37 -2.41 -4.64
N LEU A 258 13.13 -2.28 -4.12
CA LEU A 258 12.75 -2.92 -2.85
C LEU A 258 12.87 -4.43 -2.92
N ALA A 259 12.57 -5.03 -4.09
CA ALA A 259 12.78 -6.46 -4.32
C ALA A 259 14.25 -6.86 -4.35
N ALA A 260 15.17 -5.93 -4.67
CA ALA A 260 16.63 -6.16 -4.65
C ALA A 260 17.23 -6.01 -3.24
N CYS A 261 16.50 -5.46 -2.27
CA CYS A 261 16.97 -5.34 -0.89
C CYS A 261 16.98 -6.70 -0.20
N HIS A 262 17.97 -6.95 0.66
CA HIS A 262 18.03 -8.14 1.52
C HIS A 262 16.99 -8.08 2.63
N LYS A 263 16.80 -6.88 3.21
CA LYS A 263 15.79 -6.59 4.23
C LYS A 263 15.30 -5.15 4.08
N VAL A 264 14.12 -4.86 4.60
CA VAL A 264 13.52 -3.51 4.58
C VAL A 264 13.04 -3.13 5.98
N ILE A 265 13.21 -1.86 6.35
CA ILE A 265 12.54 -1.25 7.50
C ILE A 265 11.64 -0.13 6.98
N SER A 266 10.39 -0.15 7.34
CA SER A 266 9.42 0.84 6.88
C SER A 266 8.48 1.29 7.99
N ASN A 267 8.14 2.56 7.99
CA ASN A 267 6.93 3.01 8.66
C ASN A 267 5.68 2.37 8.02
N ASP A 268 4.54 2.39 8.72
CA ASP A 268 3.25 2.05 8.12
C ASP A 268 2.93 3.01 6.95
N SER A 269 3.30 2.61 5.74
CA SER A 269 3.26 3.41 4.52
C SER A 269 2.95 2.56 3.28
N GLY A 270 2.77 3.21 2.13
CA GLY A 270 2.59 2.51 0.85
C GLY A 270 3.75 1.60 0.47
N LEU A 271 5.00 2.04 0.73
CA LEU A 271 6.21 1.26 0.43
C LEU A 271 6.34 0.01 1.33
N MET A 272 5.83 0.05 2.57
CA MET A 272 5.72 -1.12 3.44
C MET A 272 4.91 -2.24 2.76
N HIS A 273 3.76 -1.90 2.22
CA HIS A 273 2.91 -2.87 1.52
C HIS A 273 3.54 -3.38 0.22
N ILE A 274 4.27 -2.51 -0.48
CA ILE A 274 5.02 -2.92 -1.68
C ILE A 274 6.13 -3.90 -1.30
N ALA A 275 6.97 -3.60 -0.29
CA ALA A 275 8.03 -4.48 0.18
C ALA A 275 7.49 -5.86 0.60
N ALA A 276 6.35 -5.89 1.32
CA ALA A 276 5.66 -7.12 1.65
C ALA A 276 5.20 -7.90 0.40
N ALA A 277 4.64 -7.20 -0.60
CA ALA A 277 4.07 -7.81 -1.80
C ALA A 277 5.12 -8.29 -2.81
N VAL A 278 6.36 -7.77 -2.77
CA VAL A 278 7.49 -8.30 -3.54
C VAL A 278 8.27 -9.39 -2.79
N GLY A 279 7.84 -9.71 -1.55
CA GLY A 279 8.40 -10.81 -0.76
C GLY A 279 9.71 -10.50 -0.04
N THR A 280 10.12 -9.24 0.06
CA THR A 280 11.31 -8.82 0.79
C THR A 280 11.06 -8.90 2.30
N PRO A 281 11.99 -9.48 3.09
CA PRO A 281 11.90 -9.50 4.55
C PRO A 281 11.77 -8.08 5.12
N LEU A 282 10.78 -7.85 5.99
CA LEU A 282 10.33 -6.51 6.36
C LEU A 282 10.14 -6.36 7.88
N VAL A 283 10.73 -5.31 8.46
CA VAL A 283 10.33 -4.78 9.77
C VAL A 283 9.39 -3.61 9.56
N ALA A 284 8.17 -3.73 10.05
CA ALA A 284 7.13 -2.70 9.96
C ALA A 284 6.98 -1.96 11.30
N VAL A 285 7.25 -0.65 11.29
CA VAL A 285 7.19 0.23 12.47
C VAL A 285 5.82 0.92 12.53
N TYR A 286 5.09 0.71 13.62
CA TYR A 286 3.77 1.27 13.84
C TYR A 286 3.74 2.30 14.96
N GLY A 287 3.34 3.53 14.62
CA GLY A 287 3.09 4.62 15.56
C GLY A 287 1.59 4.79 15.87
N SER A 288 0.97 5.83 15.32
CA SER A 288 -0.43 6.20 15.57
C SER A 288 -1.47 5.24 14.98
N THR A 289 -1.09 4.30 14.16
CA THR A 289 -1.97 3.33 13.47
C THR A 289 -1.82 1.91 14.05
N SER A 290 -2.50 0.94 13.45
CA SER A 290 -2.56 -0.42 13.98
C SER A 290 -2.35 -1.48 12.89
N PRO A 291 -1.49 -2.47 13.12
CA PRO A 291 -1.42 -3.67 12.28
C PRO A 291 -2.72 -4.49 12.33
N GLY A 292 -3.54 -4.32 13.36
CA GLY A 292 -4.90 -4.88 13.43
C GLY A 292 -5.90 -4.24 12.47
N TYR A 293 -5.46 -3.28 11.63
CA TYR A 293 -6.29 -2.67 10.60
C TYR A 293 -5.67 -2.80 9.19
N THR A 294 -4.41 -2.46 9.03
CA THR A 294 -3.68 -2.49 7.74
C THR A 294 -2.33 -3.19 7.88
N PRO A 295 -2.29 -4.51 8.19
CA PRO A 295 -1.02 -5.22 8.29
C PRO A 295 -0.33 -5.35 6.93
N PRO A 296 1.01 -5.39 6.87
CA PRO A 296 1.72 -5.86 5.70
C PRO A 296 1.49 -7.37 5.54
N LEU A 297 1.02 -7.77 4.35
CA LEU A 297 0.60 -9.15 4.09
C LEU A 297 1.76 -9.94 3.48
N SER A 298 2.56 -10.54 4.33
CA SER A 298 3.68 -11.42 3.97
C SER A 298 4.01 -12.34 5.15
N SER A 299 4.57 -13.51 4.87
CA SER A 299 5.10 -14.42 5.90
C SER A 299 6.46 -13.98 6.46
N LYS A 300 7.12 -13.01 5.82
CA LYS A 300 8.46 -12.50 6.18
C LYS A 300 8.37 -11.10 6.78
N VAL A 301 7.55 -10.95 7.82
CA VAL A 301 7.31 -9.64 8.45
C VAL A 301 7.44 -9.72 9.96
N GLN A 302 8.19 -8.79 10.53
CA GLN A 302 8.18 -8.47 11.96
C GLN A 302 7.50 -7.11 12.16
N VAL A 303 6.53 -7.06 13.06
CA VAL A 303 5.84 -5.81 13.43
C VAL A 303 6.40 -5.31 14.74
N VAL A 304 6.85 -4.05 14.76
CA VAL A 304 7.38 -3.41 15.98
C VAL A 304 6.51 -2.22 16.35
N GLN A 305 6.09 -2.17 17.59
CA GLN A 305 5.21 -1.14 18.16
C GLN A 305 5.39 -1.07 19.67
N THR A 306 5.01 0.06 20.27
CA THR A 306 4.97 0.23 21.72
C THR A 306 3.59 -0.10 22.28
N ASP A 307 3.49 -0.42 23.57
CA ASP A 307 2.21 -0.72 24.28
C ASP A 307 1.63 0.51 24.99
N ILE A 308 1.93 1.71 24.50
CA ILE A 308 1.42 2.94 25.09
C ILE A 308 -0.11 3.07 24.91
N SER A 309 -0.82 3.42 25.99
CA SER A 309 -2.28 3.42 26.06
C SER A 309 -3.00 4.35 25.07
N CYS A 310 -2.32 5.41 24.57
CA CYS A 310 -2.90 6.33 23.60
C CYS A 310 -2.88 5.85 22.15
N ARG A 311 -2.36 4.66 21.85
CA ARG A 311 -2.42 4.05 20.52
C ARG A 311 -3.38 2.86 20.47
N PRO A 312 -3.96 2.58 19.29
CA PRO A 312 -3.88 3.37 18.05
C PRO A 312 -4.85 4.57 18.09
N CYS A 313 -4.35 5.78 17.83
CA CYS A 313 -5.19 6.97 17.80
C CYS A 313 -5.66 7.37 16.39
N PHE A 314 -5.05 6.83 15.33
CA PHE A 314 -5.34 7.11 13.92
C PHE A 314 -5.30 8.62 13.55
N LYS A 315 -4.48 9.41 14.26
CA LYS A 315 -4.32 10.84 14.00
C LYS A 315 -3.11 11.11 13.13
N LYS A 316 -3.22 12.12 12.25
CA LYS A 316 -2.11 12.57 11.38
C LYS A 316 -1.00 13.25 12.17
N GLN A 317 -1.38 13.95 13.24
CA GLN A 317 -0.50 14.61 14.20
C GLN A 317 -0.82 14.08 15.59
N CYS A 318 0.21 13.96 16.42
CA CYS A 318 0.01 13.52 17.81
C CYS A 318 -0.78 14.55 18.59
N PRO A 319 -2.00 14.23 19.09
CA PRO A 319 -2.81 15.18 19.85
C PRO A 319 -2.17 15.54 21.19
N LEU A 320 -1.34 14.64 21.75
CA LEU A 320 -0.61 14.84 22.99
C LEU A 320 0.80 15.43 22.77
N LYS A 321 1.19 15.72 21.52
CA LYS A 321 2.47 16.34 21.11
C LYS A 321 3.75 15.60 21.51
N HIS A 322 3.68 14.46 22.20
CA HIS A 322 4.86 13.74 22.72
C HIS A 322 5.43 12.67 21.78
N LEU A 323 4.65 12.17 20.81
CA LEU A 323 5.02 11.11 19.84
C LEU A 323 5.62 9.84 20.48
N LYS A 324 5.39 9.57 21.75
CA LYS A 324 6.02 8.47 22.51
C LYS A 324 5.84 7.10 21.85
N CYS A 325 4.73 6.89 21.14
CA CYS A 325 4.52 5.65 20.37
C CYS A 325 5.60 5.39 19.31
N LEU A 326 6.41 6.38 18.97
CA LEU A 326 7.51 6.29 18.01
C LEU A 326 8.87 6.61 18.67
N THR A 327 8.93 7.62 19.56
CA THR A 327 10.19 8.03 20.20
C THR A 327 10.68 7.03 21.25
N GLU A 328 9.77 6.31 21.93
CA GLU A 328 10.10 5.25 22.88
C GLU A 328 10.28 3.87 22.19
N LEU A 329 9.98 3.76 20.90
CA LEU A 329 10.30 2.59 20.10
C LEU A 329 11.78 2.66 19.72
N SER A 330 12.63 1.99 20.52
CA SER A 330 14.07 2.13 20.40
C SER A 330 14.64 1.44 19.15
N PRO A 331 15.80 1.90 18.63
CA PRO A 331 16.52 1.22 17.56
C PRO A 331 16.84 -0.23 17.88
N GLU A 332 17.11 -0.57 19.13
CA GLU A 332 17.41 -1.94 19.55
C GLU A 332 16.23 -2.88 19.33
N MET A 333 14.99 -2.46 19.63
CA MET A 333 13.78 -3.26 19.35
C MET A 333 13.65 -3.58 17.85
N VAL A 334 13.93 -2.59 17.01
CA VAL A 334 13.88 -2.75 15.53
C VAL A 334 15.03 -3.62 15.03
N TRP A 335 16.22 -3.48 15.61
CA TRP A 335 17.36 -4.31 15.26
C TRP A 335 17.16 -5.78 15.61
N GLN A 336 16.61 -6.08 16.78
CA GLN A 336 16.27 -7.45 17.19
C GLN A 336 15.22 -8.07 16.25
N ALA A 337 14.18 -7.28 15.88
CA ALA A 337 13.19 -7.71 14.89
C ALA A 337 13.83 -7.95 13.50
N LEU A 338 14.80 -7.11 13.10
CA LEU A 338 15.55 -7.28 11.86
C LEU A 338 16.43 -8.53 11.86
N ALA A 339 17.04 -8.85 13.00
CA ALA A 339 17.87 -10.05 13.17
C ALA A 339 17.04 -11.34 13.13
N ALA A 340 15.76 -11.27 13.52
CA ALA A 340 14.83 -12.42 13.55
C ALA A 340 14.24 -12.76 12.15
N LEU A 341 14.47 -11.94 11.13
CA LEU A 341 14.12 -12.17 9.73
C LEU A 341 15.24 -12.89 8.98
#